data_e997114a77bbbda1d0ffe68005c9d167
#
_entry.id   e997114a77bbbda1d0ffe68005c9d167
#
_cell.length_a   1.000
_cell.length_b   1.000
_cell.length_c   1.000
_cell.angle_alpha   90.00
_cell.angle_beta   90.00
_cell.angle_gamma   90.00
#
_symmetry.space_group_name_H-M   'P 1'
#
loop_
_entity.id
_entity.type
_entity.pdbx_description
1 polymer ?
#
loop_
_entity_poly.entity_id
_entity_poly.type
_entity_poly.pdbx_seq_one_letter_code
_entity_poly.pdbx_strand_id
1 'polypeptide(L)' 'LAEGKVEAVIETNLKPFDIVPLIPIVEKAGGIVTTWNNRSAIQGGNILATSNKKLHNKILKILKSSGKKF' A
#
# COMPACT_ATOMS: atom_id res chain seq x y z
N LEU A 1 5.96 9.48 1.46
CA LEU A 1 4.86 9.39 2.46
C LEU A 1 5.11 10.28 3.67
N ALA A 2 6.31 10.79 3.80
CA ALA A 2 6.64 11.71 4.89
C ALA A 2 6.17 13.12 4.56
N GLU A 3 6.19 13.99 5.57
CA GLU A 3 5.94 15.42 5.43
C GLU A 3 4.51 15.82 5.04
N GLY A 4 3.56 14.92 5.27
CA GLY A 4 2.15 15.24 5.06
C GLY A 4 1.72 15.37 3.62
N LYS A 5 2.57 15.03 2.67
CA LYS A 5 2.20 15.07 1.27
C LYS A 5 1.31 13.89 0.90
N VAL A 6 0.42 14.13 -0.06
CA VAL A 6 -0.44 13.06 -0.58
C VAL A 6 0.37 12.27 -1.58
N GLU A 7 0.71 11.04 -1.22
CA GLU A 7 1.54 10.19 -2.05
C GLU A 7 1.01 8.75 -2.07
N ALA A 8 1.32 8.06 -3.14
CA ALA A 8 1.00 6.65 -3.27
C ALA A 8 2.18 5.92 -3.90
N VAL A 9 2.47 4.74 -3.38
CA VAL A 9 3.51 3.87 -3.92
C VAL A 9 2.86 2.53 -4.25
N ILE A 10 3.04 2.09 -5.49
CA ILE A 10 2.51 0.83 -5.98
C ILE A 10 3.69 -0.06 -6.35
N GLU A 11 3.75 -1.23 -5.75
CA GLU A 11 4.83 -2.18 -5.97
C GLU A 11 4.26 -3.56 -6.22
N THR A 12 5.00 -4.37 -6.99
CA THR A 12 4.59 -5.73 -7.27
C THR A 12 5.68 -6.70 -6.85
N ASN A 13 5.25 -7.91 -6.50
CA ASN A 13 6.16 -9.02 -6.18
C ASN A 13 7.16 -8.73 -5.06
N LEU A 14 6.75 -7.93 -4.09
CA LEU A 14 7.61 -7.71 -2.92
C LEU A 14 7.64 -8.95 -2.02
N LYS A 15 8.79 -9.20 -1.44
CA LYS A 15 8.93 -10.29 -0.48
C LYS A 15 8.72 -9.76 0.93
N PRO A 16 8.35 -10.64 1.89
CA PRO A 16 8.10 -10.18 3.25
C PRO A 16 9.25 -9.37 3.86
N PHE A 17 10.49 -9.79 3.62
CA PHE A 17 11.62 -9.09 4.21
C PHE A 17 11.85 -7.71 3.57
N ASP A 18 11.24 -7.45 2.41
CA ASP A 18 11.31 -6.13 1.77
C ASP A 18 10.28 -5.17 2.35
N ILE A 19 9.10 -5.69 2.72
CA ILE A 19 7.98 -4.84 3.11
C ILE A 19 7.82 -4.70 4.62
N VAL A 20 8.10 -5.75 5.39
CA VAL A 20 7.88 -5.71 6.83
C VAL A 20 8.59 -4.56 7.52
N PRO A 21 9.86 -4.24 7.21
CA PRO A 21 10.52 -3.09 7.85
C PRO A 21 9.90 -1.75 7.48
N LEU A 22 9.22 -1.65 6.33
CA LEU A 22 8.62 -0.41 5.88
C LEU A 22 7.27 -0.12 6.49
N ILE A 23 6.56 -1.16 6.92
CA ILE A 23 5.19 -1.00 7.45
C ILE A 23 5.14 -0.04 8.63
N PRO A 24 5.94 -0.22 9.70
CA PRO A 24 5.87 0.72 10.82
C PRO A 24 6.31 2.13 10.44
N ILE A 25 7.22 2.26 9.48
CA ILE A 25 7.68 3.58 9.03
C ILE A 25 6.52 4.33 8.37
N VAL A 26 5.80 3.67 7.48
CA VAL A 26 4.67 4.27 6.79
C VAL A 26 3.54 4.58 7.76
N GLU A 27 3.21 3.64 8.65
CA GLU A 27 2.14 3.83 9.62
C GLU A 27 2.44 4.95 10.59
N LYS A 28 3.69 5.08 11.01
CA LYS A 28 4.12 6.14 11.90
C LYS A 28 3.96 7.52 11.25
N ALA A 29 4.09 7.58 9.94
CA ALA A 29 3.89 8.81 9.18
C ALA A 29 2.41 9.08 8.86
N GLY A 30 1.50 8.25 9.39
CA GLY A 30 0.08 8.41 9.15
C GLY A 30 -0.43 7.73 7.90
N GLY A 31 0.41 6.92 7.27
CA GLY A 31 0.04 6.23 6.05
C GLY A 31 -0.53 4.84 6.26
N ILE A 32 -0.89 4.19 5.18
CA ILE A 32 -1.48 2.86 5.18
C ILE A 32 -0.75 1.99 4.16
N VAL A 33 -0.48 0.75 4.54
CA VAL A 33 0.16 -0.24 3.66
C VAL A 33 -0.70 -1.50 3.64
N THR A 34 -1.15 -1.89 2.46
CA THR A 34 -1.91 -3.14 2.27
C THR A 34 -1.50 -3.81 0.97
N THR A 35 -1.97 -5.03 0.79
CA THR A 35 -1.93 -5.63 -0.54
C THR A 35 -3.00 -4.98 -1.43
N TRP A 36 -2.98 -5.27 -2.73
CA TRP A 36 -4.00 -4.77 -3.65
C TRP A 36 -5.39 -5.33 -3.33
N ASN A 37 -5.45 -6.41 -2.56
CA ASN A 37 -6.71 -7.00 -2.08
C ASN A 37 -7.16 -6.41 -0.74
N ASN A 38 -6.52 -5.34 -0.30
CA ASN A 38 -6.80 -4.68 0.97
C ASN A 38 -6.58 -5.62 2.17
N ARG A 39 -5.54 -6.42 2.11
CA ARG A 39 -5.16 -7.33 3.19
C ARG A 39 -3.83 -6.91 3.78
N SER A 40 -3.42 -7.61 4.84
CA SER A 40 -2.14 -7.32 5.48
C SER A 40 -0.99 -7.47 4.50
N ALA A 41 -0.06 -6.51 4.52
CA ALA A 41 1.11 -6.52 3.66
C ALA A 41 2.27 -7.35 4.22
N ILE A 42 2.09 -7.98 5.36
CA ILE A 42 3.18 -8.69 6.06
C ILE A 42 3.80 -9.78 5.19
N GLN A 43 3.00 -10.44 4.37
CA GLN A 43 3.50 -11.53 3.53
C GLN A 43 4.04 -11.06 2.18
N GLY A 44 4.08 -9.76 1.98
CA GLY A 44 4.55 -9.22 0.70
C GLY A 44 3.52 -9.36 -0.41
N GLY A 45 3.99 -9.44 -1.65
CA GLY A 45 3.14 -9.55 -2.83
C GLY A 45 2.97 -8.20 -3.51
N ASN A 46 1.80 -7.96 -4.06
CA ASN A 46 1.49 -6.68 -4.71
C ASN A 46 1.02 -5.71 -3.63
N ILE A 47 1.75 -4.63 -3.46
CA ILE A 47 1.62 -3.74 -2.31
C ILE A 47 1.18 -2.35 -2.75
N LEU A 48 0.33 -1.75 -1.95
CA LEU A 48 -0.06 -0.36 -2.08
C LEU A 48 0.18 0.35 -0.76
N ALA A 49 0.98 1.41 -0.80
CA ALA A 49 1.21 2.27 0.36
C ALA A 49 0.77 3.68 0.00
N THR A 50 -0.01 4.31 0.87
CA THR A 50 -0.50 5.66 0.64
C THR A 50 -0.38 6.51 1.89
N SER A 51 -0.47 7.81 1.70
CA SER A 51 -0.37 8.76 2.80
C SER A 51 -1.66 8.88 3.63
N ASN A 52 -2.80 8.41 3.12
CA ASN A 52 -4.04 8.45 3.88
C ASN A 52 -5.05 7.42 3.37
N LYS A 53 -6.03 7.12 4.21
CA LYS A 53 -7.02 6.08 3.92
C LYS A 53 -7.91 6.42 2.74
N LYS A 54 -8.28 7.67 2.58
CA LYS A 54 -9.14 8.10 1.49
C LYS A 54 -8.49 7.83 0.14
N LEU A 55 -7.23 8.21 0.00
CA LEU A 55 -6.47 7.95 -1.20
C LEU A 55 -6.28 6.45 -1.41
N HIS A 56 -6.01 5.73 -0.33
CA HIS A 56 -5.80 4.29 -0.38
C HIS A 56 -7.02 3.57 -0.98
N ASN A 57 -8.18 3.87 -0.44
CA ASN A 57 -9.42 3.26 -0.93
C ASN A 57 -9.71 3.62 -2.38
N LYS A 58 -9.42 4.87 -2.76
CA LYS A 58 -9.61 5.31 -4.13
C LYS A 58 -8.74 4.55 -5.11
N ILE A 59 -7.48 4.33 -4.76
CA ILE A 59 -6.55 3.60 -5.64
C ILE A 59 -6.91 2.12 -5.69
N LEU A 60 -7.28 1.52 -4.56
CA LEU A 60 -7.73 0.13 -4.55
C LEU A 60 -8.91 -0.07 -5.49
N LYS A 61 -9.83 0.88 -5.51
CA LYS A 61 -11.00 0.82 -6.39
C LYS A 61 -10.57 0.88 -7.86
N ILE A 62 -9.62 1.73 -8.17
CA ILE A 62 -9.09 1.85 -9.53
C ILE A 62 -8.40 0.56 -9.95
N LEU A 63 -7.60 -0.03 -9.09
CA LEU A 63 -6.91 -1.28 -9.37
C LEU A 63 -7.90 -2.41 -9.63
N LYS A 64 -8.98 -2.46 -8.87
CA LYS A 64 -10.04 -3.45 -9.08
C LYS A 64 -10.73 -3.25 -10.42
N SER A 65 -11.10 -2.02 -10.73
CA SER A 65 -11.87 -1.73 -11.94
C SER A 65 -11.04 -1.86 -13.20
N SER A 66 -9.72 -1.91 -13.10
CA SER A 66 -8.86 -2.12 -14.27
C SER A 66 -8.86 -3.56 -14.77
N GLY A 67 -9.57 -4.45 -14.10
CA GLY A 67 -9.65 -5.85 -14.48
C GLY A 67 -8.45 -6.68 -14.08
N LYS A 68 -7.55 -6.13 -13.31
CA LYS A 68 -6.38 -6.86 -12.83
C LYS A 68 -6.79 -7.90 -11.80
N LYS A 69 -6.14 -9.04 -11.84
CA LYS A 69 -6.31 -10.06 -10.81
C LYS A 69 -5.22 -9.89 -9.77
N PHE A 70 -5.63 -9.99 -8.54
CA PHE A 70 -4.72 -9.71 -7.42
C PHE A 70 -4.40 -10.95 -6.63
#